data_f53e31566c99766a1538847009d46447
#
_entry.id   f53e31566c99766a1538847009d46447
#
_cell.length_a   1.000
_cell.length_b   1.000
_cell.length_c   1.000
_cell.angle_alpha   90.00
_cell.angle_beta   90.00
_cell.angle_gamma   90.00
#
_symmetry.space_group_name_H-M   'P 1'
#
loop_
_entity.id
_entity.type
_entity.pdbx_description
1 polymer ?
#
loop_
_entity_poly.entity_id
_entity_poly.type
_entity_poly.pdbx_seq_one_letter_code
_entity_poly.pdbx_strand_id
1 'polypeptide(L)'
;ALLSDLMAGLPLLTWKQWICLRRERKSTAAILAVGDLLPLLMAWSTRRPFGFIGTPKSDYTWSSGPGQALSDRYHALKGSEWDPWEWHVMKRRGCRLVAMRDRLTARGLRRHGVNATSPGNPMMDGLAPSDPPASLERCRRILLLCGSRMPEALNNFRRLISGLLQMPSPVPLAVLAALGSTPLQQELKELLQNLGFRSCPPPSSALKAAECWVHGPVLLLIGPGRFQQWVAWAEAGVATAGTATEQMVG
;
A
#
# COMPACT_ATOMS: atom_id res chain seq x y z
N ALA A 1 5.53 -8.31 -16.35
CA ALA A 1 6.08 -7.66 -15.17
C ALA A 1 7.57 -7.98 -15.01
N LEU A 2 7.97 -9.25 -14.77
CA LEU A 2 9.38 -9.60 -14.46
C LEU A 2 10.37 -9.24 -15.58
N LEU A 3 10.02 -9.46 -16.84
CA LEU A 3 10.84 -9.10 -18.01
C LEU A 3 10.95 -7.58 -18.20
N SER A 4 9.87 -6.85 -17.98
CA SER A 4 9.88 -5.38 -18.04
C SER A 4 10.74 -4.78 -16.93
N ASP A 5 10.69 -5.32 -15.72
CA ASP A 5 11.49 -4.88 -14.58
C ASP A 5 12.99 -5.18 -14.77
N LEU A 6 13.32 -6.34 -15.38
CA LEU A 6 14.69 -6.69 -15.77
C LEU A 6 15.24 -5.72 -16.83
N MET A 7 14.44 -5.36 -17.84
CA MET A 7 14.82 -4.39 -18.87
C MET A 7 14.86 -2.95 -18.34
N ALA A 8 14.09 -2.62 -17.33
CA ALA A 8 14.12 -1.32 -16.64
C ALA A 8 15.36 -1.10 -15.75
N GLY A 9 16.32 -2.02 -15.74
CA GLY A 9 17.59 -1.87 -15.01
C GLY A 9 17.54 -2.29 -13.54
N LEU A 10 16.51 -3.02 -13.11
CA LEU A 10 16.40 -3.53 -11.73
C LEU A 10 17.66 -4.28 -11.26
N PRO A 11 18.30 -5.17 -12.05
CA PRO A 11 19.52 -5.86 -11.63
C PRO A 11 20.70 -4.90 -11.37
N LEU A 12 20.83 -3.87 -12.19
CA LEU A 12 21.91 -2.87 -12.04
C LEU A 12 21.68 -2.01 -10.79
N LEU A 13 20.44 -1.61 -10.54
CA LEU A 13 20.05 -0.86 -9.34
C LEU A 13 20.33 -1.69 -8.08
N THR A 14 19.86 -2.94 -8.07
CA THR A 14 20.09 -3.89 -6.98
C THR A 14 21.58 -4.10 -6.70
N TRP A 15 22.38 -4.25 -7.74
CA TRP A 15 23.83 -4.38 -7.63
C TRP A 15 24.50 -3.13 -7.03
N LYS A 16 24.09 -1.93 -7.48
CA LYS A 16 24.59 -0.66 -6.93
C LYS A 16 24.22 -0.51 -5.44
N GLN A 17 22.99 -0.84 -5.06
CA GLN A 17 22.55 -0.82 -3.67
C GLN A 17 23.36 -1.80 -2.81
N TRP A 18 23.59 -3.02 -3.31
CA TRP A 18 24.38 -4.01 -2.60
C TRP A 18 25.85 -3.57 -2.41
N ILE A 19 26.50 -2.98 -3.44
CA ILE A 19 27.85 -2.43 -3.32
C ILE A 19 27.88 -1.31 -2.28
N CYS A 20 26.92 -0.38 -2.30
CA CYS A 20 26.82 0.69 -1.34
C CYS A 20 26.73 0.14 0.09
N LEU A 21 25.81 -0.79 0.32
CA LEU A 21 25.62 -1.44 1.62
C LEU A 21 26.91 -2.16 2.09
N ARG A 22 27.63 -2.81 1.18
CA ARG A 22 28.90 -3.47 1.49
C ARG A 22 30.04 -2.50 1.84
N ARG A 23 30.05 -1.31 1.27
CA ARG A 23 31.01 -0.26 1.62
C ARG A 23 30.74 0.26 3.04
N GLU A 24 29.49 0.58 3.33
CA GLU A 24 29.05 1.14 4.62
C GLU A 24 29.08 0.13 5.78
N ARG A 25 29.17 -1.17 5.50
CA ARG A 25 29.11 -2.21 6.55
C ARG A 25 30.18 -2.05 7.65
N LYS A 26 31.31 -1.41 7.35
CA LYS A 26 32.40 -1.27 8.34
C LYS A 26 32.07 -0.20 9.39
N SER A 27 31.38 0.85 9.00
CA SER A 27 30.93 1.95 9.86
C SER A 27 29.60 1.67 10.56
N THR A 28 28.90 0.60 10.18
CA THR A 28 27.55 0.29 10.64
C THR A 28 27.57 -0.75 11.76
N ALA A 29 26.93 -0.46 12.88
CA ALA A 29 26.83 -1.37 14.02
C ALA A 29 25.83 -2.52 13.75
N ALA A 30 24.67 -2.19 13.18
CA ALA A 30 23.61 -3.13 12.82
C ALA A 30 22.85 -2.63 11.58
N ILE A 31 22.11 -3.52 10.91
CA ILE A 31 21.33 -3.23 9.72
C ILE A 31 19.87 -3.56 9.99
N LEU A 32 18.97 -2.69 9.58
CA LEU A 32 17.53 -2.98 9.56
C LEU A 32 17.09 -3.16 8.09
N ALA A 33 16.64 -4.37 7.76
CA ALA A 33 16.08 -4.70 6.47
C ALA A 33 14.54 -4.67 6.55
N VAL A 34 13.89 -3.98 5.61
CA VAL A 34 12.44 -3.86 5.55
C VAL A 34 11.96 -4.30 4.17
N GLY A 35 11.00 -5.19 4.12
CA GLY A 35 10.38 -5.66 2.88
C GLY A 35 10.31 -7.17 2.76
N ASP A 36 10.82 -7.70 1.65
CA ASP A 36 10.78 -9.12 1.30
C ASP A 36 12.17 -9.79 1.26
N LEU A 37 12.30 -10.80 0.41
CA LEU A 37 13.51 -11.60 0.25
C LEU A 37 14.76 -10.77 -0.07
N LEU A 38 14.67 -9.78 -0.96
CA LEU A 38 15.84 -9.05 -1.42
C LEU A 38 16.53 -8.22 -0.31
N PRO A 39 15.82 -7.36 0.46
CA PRO A 39 16.39 -6.72 1.63
C PRO A 39 16.94 -7.69 2.67
N LEU A 40 16.25 -8.81 2.90
CA LEU A 40 16.69 -9.86 3.83
C LEU A 40 18.04 -10.45 3.43
N LEU A 41 18.20 -10.81 2.14
CA LEU A 41 19.45 -11.36 1.61
C LEU A 41 20.57 -10.32 1.60
N MET A 42 20.26 -9.07 1.27
CA MET A 42 21.23 -7.97 1.33
C MET A 42 21.77 -7.78 2.73
N ALA A 43 20.91 -7.70 3.75
CA ALA A 43 21.33 -7.56 5.14
C ALA A 43 22.18 -8.75 5.59
N TRP A 44 21.75 -9.97 5.32
CA TRP A 44 22.50 -11.18 5.64
C TRP A 44 23.87 -11.20 4.98
N SER A 45 24.01 -10.77 3.73
CA SER A 45 25.25 -10.76 2.96
C SER A 45 26.35 -9.88 3.58
N THR A 46 25.97 -8.90 4.42
CA THR A 46 26.93 -8.00 5.07
C THR A 46 27.70 -8.65 6.21
N ARG A 47 27.22 -9.77 6.74
CA ARG A 47 27.74 -10.45 7.94
C ARG A 47 27.73 -9.59 9.21
N ARG A 48 26.94 -8.50 9.23
CA ARG A 48 26.67 -7.69 10.42
C ARG A 48 25.41 -8.20 11.15
N PRO A 49 25.25 -7.90 12.44
CA PRO A 49 23.96 -8.09 13.09
C PRO A 49 22.87 -7.34 12.35
N PHE A 50 21.71 -7.96 12.14
CA PHE A 50 20.61 -7.33 11.43
C PHE A 50 19.25 -7.67 12.05
N GLY A 51 18.30 -6.75 11.86
CA GLY A 51 16.88 -6.97 12.06
C GLY A 51 16.15 -7.06 10.72
N PHE A 52 15.03 -7.76 10.72
CA PHE A 52 14.18 -7.89 9.54
C PHE A 52 12.73 -7.56 9.87
N ILE A 53 12.12 -6.69 9.09
CA ILE A 53 10.70 -6.35 9.14
C ILE A 53 10.06 -6.83 7.84
N GLY A 54 9.26 -7.89 7.92
CA GLY A 54 8.55 -8.45 6.77
C GLY A 54 7.20 -7.77 6.57
N THR A 55 7.06 -7.00 5.49
CA THR A 55 5.85 -6.22 5.21
C THR A 55 4.96 -6.76 4.09
N PRO A 56 5.48 -7.33 2.96
CA PRO A 56 4.63 -7.62 1.80
C PRO A 56 3.90 -8.97 1.89
N LYS A 57 4.45 -9.94 2.61
CA LYS A 57 3.90 -11.30 2.69
C LYS A 57 3.10 -11.48 3.97
N SER A 58 1.89 -12.04 3.84
CA SER A 58 1.00 -12.33 4.96
C SER A 58 0.33 -13.69 4.80
N ASP A 59 0.34 -14.48 5.84
CA ASP A 59 -0.30 -15.80 5.85
C ASP A 59 -1.83 -15.72 5.73
N TYR A 60 -2.43 -14.54 5.90
CA TYR A 60 -3.83 -14.30 5.56
C TYR A 60 -4.13 -14.51 4.08
N THR A 61 -3.16 -14.28 3.17
CA THR A 61 -3.34 -14.42 1.73
C THR A 61 -3.82 -15.81 1.33
N TRP A 62 -3.19 -16.86 1.85
CA TRP A 62 -3.56 -18.24 1.54
C TRP A 62 -4.56 -18.83 2.52
N SER A 63 -4.68 -18.33 3.75
CA SER A 63 -5.57 -18.88 4.77
C SER A 63 -7.01 -18.38 4.68
N SER A 64 -7.24 -17.18 4.13
CA SER A 64 -8.57 -16.55 4.06
C SER A 64 -9.45 -17.04 2.91
N GLY A 65 -8.90 -17.75 1.96
CA GLY A 65 -9.62 -18.29 0.79
C GLY A 65 -8.61 -18.93 -0.16
N PRO A 66 -8.14 -20.14 0.16
CA PRO A 66 -7.15 -20.78 -0.68
C PRO A 66 -7.76 -20.99 -2.07
N GLY A 67 -7.13 -20.38 -3.07
CA GLY A 67 -7.43 -20.63 -4.45
C GLY A 67 -7.06 -22.08 -4.81
N GLN A 68 -7.40 -22.47 -6.03
CA GLN A 68 -7.07 -23.79 -6.54
C GLN A 68 -5.70 -23.85 -7.24
N ALA A 69 -4.97 -22.75 -7.25
CA ALA A 69 -3.66 -22.68 -7.88
C ALA A 69 -2.63 -23.55 -7.16
N LEU A 70 -1.65 -24.05 -7.90
CA LEU A 70 -0.56 -24.85 -7.32
C LEU A 70 0.22 -24.08 -6.26
N SER A 71 0.36 -22.77 -6.43
CA SER A 71 0.95 -21.86 -5.43
C SER A 71 0.20 -21.90 -4.12
N ASP A 72 -1.13 -21.86 -4.13
CA ASP A 72 -1.95 -21.85 -2.92
C ASP A 72 -1.83 -23.17 -2.16
N ARG A 73 -1.80 -24.28 -2.90
CA ARG A 73 -1.56 -25.62 -2.30
C ARG A 73 -0.17 -25.72 -1.69
N TYR A 74 0.84 -25.14 -2.33
CA TYR A 74 2.21 -25.11 -1.80
C TYR A 74 2.29 -24.27 -0.51
N HIS A 75 1.66 -23.09 -0.47
CA HIS A 75 1.62 -22.27 0.73
C HIS A 75 0.84 -22.94 1.87
N ALA A 76 -0.27 -23.58 1.57
CA ALA A 76 -1.04 -24.35 2.56
C ALA A 76 -0.22 -25.52 3.12
N LEU A 77 0.52 -26.24 2.28
CA LEU A 77 1.37 -27.38 2.71
C LEU A 77 2.50 -26.92 3.63
N LYS A 78 3.18 -25.83 3.32
CA LYS A 78 4.26 -25.31 4.17
C LYS A 78 3.76 -24.47 5.36
N GLY A 79 2.48 -24.06 5.37
CA GLY A 79 1.86 -23.29 6.46
C GLY A 79 2.41 -21.88 6.65
N SER A 80 2.96 -21.28 5.61
CA SER A 80 3.46 -19.90 5.60
C SER A 80 3.56 -19.35 4.18
N GLU A 81 3.39 -18.05 4.01
CA GLU A 81 3.68 -17.32 2.77
C GLU A 81 5.20 -17.22 2.52
N TRP A 82 5.98 -17.27 3.58
CA TRP A 82 7.44 -17.24 3.52
C TRP A 82 8.01 -18.61 3.17
N ASP A 83 9.15 -18.65 2.47
CA ASP A 83 9.75 -19.86 1.97
C ASP A 83 10.85 -20.45 2.88
N PRO A 84 11.17 -21.75 2.78
CA PRO A 84 12.17 -22.40 3.64
C PRO A 84 13.55 -21.75 3.63
N TRP A 85 14.01 -21.20 2.50
CA TRP A 85 15.29 -20.48 2.43
C TRP A 85 15.23 -19.14 3.17
N GLU A 86 14.08 -18.44 3.18
CA GLU A 86 13.86 -17.23 3.96
C GLU A 86 13.90 -17.53 5.45
N TRP A 87 13.22 -18.59 5.90
CA TRP A 87 13.29 -19.05 7.31
C TRP A 87 14.71 -19.37 7.73
N HIS A 88 15.50 -19.99 6.83
CA HIS A 88 16.88 -20.33 7.11
C HIS A 88 17.73 -19.08 7.39
N VAL A 89 17.54 -18.01 6.62
CA VAL A 89 18.22 -16.72 6.83
C VAL A 89 17.72 -16.05 8.11
N MET A 90 16.41 -16.04 8.36
CA MET A 90 15.81 -15.45 9.56
C MET A 90 16.25 -16.17 10.86
N LYS A 91 16.58 -17.46 10.80
CA LYS A 91 17.07 -18.24 11.96
C LYS A 91 18.57 -18.06 12.24
N ARG A 92 19.32 -17.41 11.38
CA ARG A 92 20.76 -17.19 11.59
C ARG A 92 21.01 -16.35 12.83
N ARG A 93 22.08 -16.67 13.57
CA ARG A 93 22.50 -15.93 14.76
C ARG A 93 22.71 -14.43 14.53
N GLY A 94 23.02 -14.02 13.30
CA GLY A 94 23.13 -12.62 12.91
C GLY A 94 21.79 -11.88 12.82
N CYS A 95 20.69 -12.58 12.63
CA CYS A 95 19.34 -12.01 12.65
C CYS A 95 18.85 -11.88 14.10
N ARG A 96 18.81 -10.67 14.61
CA ARG A 96 18.49 -10.34 16.00
C ARG A 96 17.03 -10.01 16.24
N LEU A 97 16.31 -9.62 15.18
CA LEU A 97 14.92 -9.25 15.21
C LEU A 97 14.24 -9.77 13.95
N VAL A 98 13.09 -10.41 14.10
CA VAL A 98 12.18 -10.72 13.01
C VAL A 98 10.82 -10.20 13.42
N ALA A 99 10.36 -9.13 12.77
CA ALA A 99 9.06 -8.51 13.01
C ALA A 99 8.17 -8.68 11.77
N MET A 100 6.97 -9.18 11.98
CA MET A 100 5.97 -9.38 10.94
C MET A 100 4.79 -8.45 11.16
N ARG A 101 4.15 -8.02 10.08
CA ARG A 101 3.01 -7.10 10.12
C ARG A 101 1.78 -7.67 10.81
N ASP A 102 1.66 -8.99 10.91
CA ASP A 102 0.50 -9.65 11.48
C ASP A 102 0.84 -10.89 12.35
N ARG A 103 -0.11 -11.22 13.24
CA ARG A 103 0.04 -12.29 14.22
C ARG A 103 0.01 -13.68 13.57
N LEU A 104 -0.75 -13.86 12.48
CA LEU A 104 -0.87 -15.15 11.81
C LEU A 104 0.46 -15.53 11.17
N THR A 105 1.06 -14.61 10.40
CA THR A 105 2.39 -14.78 9.80
C THR A 105 3.48 -15.03 10.85
N ALA A 106 3.50 -14.26 11.94
CA ALA A 106 4.45 -14.48 13.01
C ALA A 106 4.27 -15.87 13.65
N ARG A 107 3.03 -16.35 13.81
CA ARG A 107 2.74 -17.71 14.31
C ARG A 107 3.22 -18.77 13.33
N GLY A 108 2.96 -18.62 12.04
CA GLY A 108 3.44 -19.52 10.99
C GLY A 108 4.96 -19.65 11.04
N LEU A 109 5.68 -18.55 11.06
CA LEU A 109 7.14 -18.53 11.14
C LEU A 109 7.69 -19.16 12.42
N ARG A 110 7.04 -18.96 13.57
CA ARG A 110 7.45 -19.62 14.84
C ARG A 110 7.33 -21.13 14.77
N ARG A 111 6.34 -21.69 14.07
CA ARG A 111 6.22 -23.14 13.83
C ARG A 111 7.41 -23.70 13.06
N HIS A 112 8.05 -22.87 12.25
CA HIS A 112 9.27 -23.20 11.51
C HIS A 112 10.56 -22.83 12.27
N GLY A 113 10.46 -22.49 13.56
CA GLY A 113 11.62 -22.21 14.42
C GLY A 113 12.24 -20.83 14.23
N VAL A 114 11.54 -19.89 13.59
CA VAL A 114 11.94 -18.47 13.52
C VAL A 114 11.42 -17.74 14.75
N ASN A 115 12.27 -16.99 15.44
CA ASN A 115 11.83 -16.15 16.57
C ASN A 115 11.17 -14.86 16.05
N ALA A 116 9.96 -15.02 15.49
CA ALA A 116 9.20 -13.93 14.89
C ALA A 116 8.23 -13.29 15.89
N THR A 117 8.17 -11.97 15.88
CA THR A 117 7.24 -11.14 16.65
C THR A 117 6.25 -10.43 15.71
N SER A 118 5.15 -9.94 16.26
CA SER A 118 4.18 -9.13 15.51
C SER A 118 3.86 -7.88 16.34
N PRO A 119 4.69 -6.84 16.23
CA PRO A 119 4.49 -5.58 16.96
C PRO A 119 3.32 -4.75 16.40
N GLY A 120 2.78 -5.11 15.25
CA GLY A 120 1.79 -4.39 14.50
C GLY A 120 2.23 -4.14 13.05
N ASN A 121 1.34 -3.58 12.25
CA ASN A 121 1.64 -3.20 10.88
C ASN A 121 2.10 -1.73 10.86
N PRO A 122 3.37 -1.43 10.56
CA PRO A 122 3.86 -0.05 10.56
C PRO A 122 3.19 0.83 9.50
N MET A 123 2.52 0.21 8.52
CA MET A 123 1.73 0.94 7.53
C MET A 123 0.48 1.59 8.14
N MET A 124 0.03 1.14 9.31
CA MET A 124 -1.10 1.69 10.05
C MET A 124 -0.70 2.86 10.94
N ASP A 125 0.60 3.09 11.12
CA ASP A 125 1.09 4.20 11.93
C ASP A 125 0.72 5.54 11.29
N GLY A 126 0.24 6.47 12.11
CA GLY A 126 -0.20 7.79 11.65
C GLY A 126 -1.64 7.85 11.13
N LEU A 127 -2.40 6.75 11.14
CA LEU A 127 -3.85 6.74 10.90
C LEU A 127 -4.58 7.08 12.21
N ALA A 128 -4.69 8.36 12.51
CA ALA A 128 -5.43 8.83 13.68
C ALA A 128 -6.86 9.21 13.28
N PRO A 129 -7.88 8.88 14.09
CA PRO A 129 -9.23 9.38 13.89
C PRO A 129 -9.24 10.91 13.87
N SER A 130 -9.98 11.49 12.95
CA SER A 130 -10.22 12.92 12.87
C SER A 130 -11.60 13.19 12.28
N ASP A 131 -12.25 14.24 12.78
CA ASP A 131 -13.56 14.63 12.26
C ASP A 131 -13.43 15.30 10.89
N PRO A 132 -14.41 15.06 9.98
CA PRO A 132 -14.46 15.76 8.73
C PRO A 132 -14.77 17.24 8.94
N PRO A 133 -14.29 18.14 8.08
CA PRO A 133 -14.68 19.55 8.13
C PRO A 133 -16.19 19.71 7.95
N ALA A 134 -16.77 20.75 8.57
CA ALA A 134 -18.21 21.05 8.51
C ALA A 134 -18.78 21.13 7.08
N SER A 135 -17.95 21.51 6.11
CA SER A 135 -18.32 21.52 4.69
C SER A 135 -18.63 20.15 4.09
N LEU A 136 -18.23 19.05 4.75
CA LEU A 136 -18.48 17.67 4.34
C LEU A 136 -19.47 16.92 5.23
N GLU A 137 -19.93 17.49 6.34
CA GLU A 137 -20.80 16.80 7.31
C GLU A 137 -22.13 16.32 6.71
N ARG A 138 -22.66 17.07 5.75
CA ARG A 138 -23.94 16.74 5.08
C ARG A 138 -23.77 15.87 3.84
N CYS A 139 -22.53 15.44 3.53
CA CYS A 139 -22.24 14.59 2.40
C CYS A 139 -21.94 13.17 2.85
N ARG A 140 -22.32 12.19 2.04
CA ARG A 140 -21.74 10.85 2.15
C ARG A 140 -20.32 10.89 1.62
N ARG A 141 -19.35 10.49 2.42
CA ARG A 141 -17.92 10.61 2.14
C ARG A 141 -17.36 9.25 1.70
N ILE A 142 -16.87 9.20 0.47
CA ILE A 142 -16.26 7.98 -0.11
C ILE A 142 -14.82 8.26 -0.47
N LEU A 143 -13.90 7.45 0.08
CA LEU A 143 -12.50 7.45 -0.31
C LEU A 143 -12.34 6.70 -1.64
N LEU A 144 -11.64 7.29 -2.60
CA LEU A 144 -11.33 6.68 -3.88
C LEU A 144 -9.82 6.44 -4.01
N LEU A 145 -9.42 5.18 -4.25
CA LEU A 145 -8.05 4.75 -4.41
C LEU A 145 -7.89 4.00 -5.73
N CYS A 146 -7.35 4.64 -6.75
CA CYS A 146 -7.21 4.09 -8.10
C CYS A 146 -5.88 3.33 -8.33
N GLY A 147 -4.99 3.30 -7.33
CA GLY A 147 -3.62 2.80 -7.50
C GLY A 147 -2.67 3.88 -8.05
N SER A 148 -1.43 3.50 -8.33
CA SER A 148 -0.37 4.41 -8.77
C SER A 148 0.39 3.96 -10.03
N ARG A 149 0.10 2.77 -10.56
CA ARG A 149 0.78 2.27 -11.77
C ARG A 149 0.03 2.70 -13.01
N MET A 150 0.72 3.40 -13.92
CA MET A 150 0.16 3.81 -15.21
C MET A 150 0.33 2.69 -16.25
N PRO A 151 -0.60 2.53 -17.20
CA PRO A 151 -1.85 3.30 -17.42
C PRO A 151 -3.04 2.83 -16.56
N GLU A 152 -2.88 1.76 -15.77
CA GLU A 152 -3.96 1.11 -15.02
C GLU A 152 -4.63 2.07 -14.03
N ALA A 153 -3.85 2.93 -13.36
CA ALA A 153 -4.38 3.87 -12.38
C ALA A 153 -5.40 4.84 -12.99
N LEU A 154 -5.15 5.35 -14.20
CA LEU A 154 -6.07 6.23 -14.91
C LEU A 154 -7.35 5.48 -15.36
N ASN A 155 -7.19 4.25 -15.84
CA ASN A 155 -8.32 3.38 -16.23
C ASN A 155 -9.18 3.02 -15.01
N ASN A 156 -8.55 2.70 -13.90
CA ASN A 156 -9.22 2.42 -12.64
C ASN A 156 -9.98 3.65 -12.13
N PHE A 157 -9.33 4.82 -12.14
CA PHE A 157 -9.97 6.07 -11.75
C PHE A 157 -11.24 6.32 -12.56
N ARG A 158 -11.16 6.18 -13.91
CA ARG A 158 -12.32 6.31 -14.79
C ARG A 158 -13.45 5.35 -14.41
N ARG A 159 -13.14 4.07 -14.20
CA ARG A 159 -14.14 3.04 -13.85
C ARG A 159 -14.79 3.33 -12.50
N LEU A 160 -13.99 3.65 -11.49
CA LEU A 160 -14.48 3.90 -10.13
C LEU A 160 -15.36 5.16 -10.09
N ILE A 161 -14.94 6.26 -10.69
CA ILE A 161 -15.73 7.50 -10.70
C ILE A 161 -17.01 7.33 -11.52
N SER A 162 -16.98 6.64 -12.66
CA SER A 162 -18.17 6.35 -13.45
C SER A 162 -19.18 5.48 -12.69
N GLY A 163 -18.70 4.51 -11.90
CA GLY A 163 -19.58 3.73 -11.02
C GLY A 163 -20.20 4.57 -9.91
N LEU A 164 -19.43 5.46 -9.30
CA LEU A 164 -19.94 6.36 -8.25
C LEU A 164 -20.97 7.36 -8.78
N LEU A 165 -20.85 7.82 -10.02
CA LEU A 165 -21.85 8.68 -10.66
C LEU A 165 -23.21 7.99 -10.86
N GLN A 166 -23.22 6.66 -10.96
CA GLN A 166 -24.45 5.86 -11.12
C GLN A 166 -25.03 5.40 -9.79
N MET A 167 -24.31 5.61 -8.68
CA MET A 167 -24.74 5.16 -7.36
C MET A 167 -25.88 6.05 -6.84
N PRO A 168 -27.05 5.49 -6.53
CA PRO A 168 -28.12 6.25 -5.90
C PRO A 168 -27.70 6.71 -4.52
N SER A 169 -27.85 8.00 -4.22
CA SER A 169 -27.58 8.55 -2.91
C SER A 169 -28.66 9.57 -2.52
N PRO A 170 -29.24 9.43 -1.33
CA PRO A 170 -30.28 10.38 -0.83
C PRO A 170 -29.66 11.73 -0.42
N VAL A 171 -28.35 11.81 -0.28
CA VAL A 171 -27.59 13.01 0.10
C VAL A 171 -26.45 13.25 -0.90
N PRO A 172 -25.91 14.47 -0.99
CA PRO A 172 -24.77 14.76 -1.82
C PRO A 172 -23.59 13.83 -1.52
N LEU A 173 -22.82 13.48 -2.53
CA LEU A 173 -21.68 12.59 -2.45
C LEU A 173 -20.39 13.41 -2.49
N ALA A 174 -19.53 13.25 -1.50
CA ALA A 174 -18.16 13.76 -1.50
C ALA A 174 -17.18 12.62 -1.78
N VAL A 175 -16.56 12.63 -2.93
CA VAL A 175 -15.53 11.66 -3.34
C VAL A 175 -14.17 12.23 -3.03
N LEU A 176 -13.43 11.56 -2.16
CA LEU A 176 -12.09 11.93 -1.70
C LEU A 176 -11.07 11.09 -2.45
N ALA A 177 -10.59 11.58 -3.60
CA ALA A 177 -9.61 10.88 -4.42
C ALA A 177 -8.20 11.15 -3.89
N ALA A 178 -7.71 10.24 -3.01
CA ALA A 178 -6.36 10.30 -2.49
C ALA A 178 -5.40 9.64 -3.49
N LEU A 179 -4.54 10.46 -4.10
CA LEU A 179 -3.63 10.02 -5.14
C LEU A 179 -2.19 9.88 -4.62
N GLY A 180 -1.42 9.01 -5.28
CA GLY A 180 0.04 8.97 -5.20
C GLY A 180 0.69 10.01 -6.12
N SER A 181 1.83 9.65 -6.70
CA SER A 181 2.53 10.47 -7.70
C SER A 181 1.86 10.45 -9.08
N THR A 182 1.03 9.47 -9.34
CA THR A 182 0.27 9.27 -10.59
C THR A 182 -1.15 8.83 -10.28
N PRO A 183 -2.16 9.06 -11.16
CA PRO A 183 -2.10 9.83 -12.41
C PRO A 183 -1.75 11.32 -12.23
N LEU A 184 -1.19 11.94 -13.28
CA LEU A 184 -0.89 13.37 -13.24
C LEU A 184 -2.17 14.20 -13.30
N GLN A 185 -2.13 15.40 -12.72
CA GLN A 185 -3.29 16.32 -12.70
C GLN A 185 -3.83 16.63 -14.10
N GLN A 186 -2.95 16.78 -15.09
CA GLN A 186 -3.36 17.08 -16.47
C GLN A 186 -4.16 15.93 -17.09
N GLU A 187 -3.74 14.68 -16.87
CA GLU A 187 -4.44 13.49 -17.38
C GLU A 187 -5.84 13.35 -16.76
N LEU A 188 -5.95 13.65 -15.45
CA LEU A 188 -7.21 13.64 -14.74
C LEU A 188 -8.15 14.75 -15.18
N LYS A 189 -7.62 15.94 -15.45
CA LYS A 189 -8.41 17.10 -15.93
C LYS A 189 -9.11 16.77 -17.23
N GLU A 190 -8.40 16.24 -18.22
CA GLU A 190 -8.99 15.84 -19.50
C GLU A 190 -10.06 14.76 -19.33
N LEU A 191 -9.77 13.74 -18.51
CA LEU A 191 -10.72 12.69 -18.21
C LEU A 191 -11.99 13.22 -17.54
N LEU A 192 -11.87 14.08 -16.53
CA LEU A 192 -12.99 14.64 -15.79
C LEU A 192 -13.86 15.55 -16.65
N GLN A 193 -13.25 16.37 -17.51
CA GLN A 193 -13.99 17.19 -18.47
C GLN A 193 -14.82 16.33 -19.43
N ASN A 194 -14.24 15.22 -19.92
CA ASN A 194 -14.92 14.28 -20.79
C ASN A 194 -16.07 13.54 -20.08
N LEU A 195 -16.01 13.40 -18.75
CA LEU A 195 -17.07 12.85 -17.90
C LEU A 195 -18.10 13.90 -17.48
N GLY A 196 -17.98 15.14 -17.95
CA GLY A 196 -18.93 16.24 -17.64
C GLY A 196 -18.72 16.93 -16.30
N PHE A 197 -17.58 16.70 -15.64
CA PHE A 197 -17.24 17.45 -14.43
C PHE A 197 -16.81 18.88 -14.76
N ARG A 198 -17.13 19.80 -13.86
CA ARG A 198 -16.70 21.20 -13.90
C ARG A 198 -15.79 21.48 -12.72
N SER A 199 -14.69 22.18 -12.96
CA SER A 199 -13.81 22.65 -11.89
C SER A 199 -14.50 23.69 -11.03
N CYS A 200 -14.28 23.62 -9.73
CA CYS A 200 -14.83 24.58 -8.76
C CYS A 200 -13.79 24.87 -7.66
N PRO A 201 -13.91 26.01 -6.96
CA PRO A 201 -13.09 26.23 -5.78
C PRO A 201 -13.45 25.24 -4.66
N PRO A 202 -12.47 24.77 -3.88
CA PRO A 202 -12.74 23.89 -2.73
C PRO A 202 -13.67 24.60 -1.72
N PRO A 203 -14.69 23.91 -1.17
CA PRO A 203 -15.62 24.51 -0.19
C PRO A 203 -14.94 25.00 1.09
N SER A 204 -13.77 24.51 1.41
CA SER A 204 -12.97 24.92 2.55
C SER A 204 -11.48 24.65 2.31
N SER A 205 -10.63 25.56 2.76
CA SER A 205 -9.17 25.36 2.77
C SER A 205 -8.73 24.21 3.70
N ALA A 206 -9.54 23.88 4.72
CA ALA A 206 -9.30 22.75 5.62
C ALA A 206 -9.27 21.39 4.89
N LEU A 207 -9.91 21.28 3.73
CA LEU A 207 -9.88 20.08 2.88
C LEU A 207 -8.50 19.77 2.32
N LYS A 208 -7.65 20.81 2.15
CA LYS A 208 -6.33 20.72 1.55
C LYS A 208 -6.34 19.96 0.21
N ALA A 209 -7.44 20.04 -0.52
CA ALA A 209 -7.53 19.50 -1.86
C ALA A 209 -6.68 20.32 -2.83
N ALA A 210 -5.99 19.65 -3.74
CA ALA A 210 -5.25 20.30 -4.82
C ALA A 210 -6.22 20.79 -5.90
N GLU A 211 -7.28 20.01 -6.15
CA GLU A 211 -8.34 20.34 -7.12
C GLU A 211 -9.70 19.92 -6.57
N CYS A 212 -10.71 20.64 -7.03
CA CYS A 212 -12.11 20.38 -6.74
C CYS A 212 -12.93 20.38 -8.02
N TRP A 213 -13.81 19.41 -8.16
CA TRP A 213 -14.65 19.20 -9.32
C TRP A 213 -16.07 18.86 -8.91
N VAL A 214 -17.06 19.25 -9.70
CA VAL A 214 -18.48 18.99 -9.41
C VAL A 214 -19.18 18.42 -10.65
N HIS A 215 -20.03 17.41 -10.40
CA HIS A 215 -20.95 16.83 -11.39
C HIS A 215 -22.28 16.50 -10.70
N GLY A 216 -23.34 17.26 -10.98
CA GLY A 216 -24.62 17.11 -10.27
C GLY A 216 -24.44 17.18 -8.76
N PRO A 217 -24.90 16.17 -7.99
CA PRO A 217 -24.77 16.12 -6.53
C PRO A 217 -23.40 15.59 -6.07
N VAL A 218 -22.47 15.31 -6.97
CA VAL A 218 -21.14 14.74 -6.65
C VAL A 218 -20.09 15.84 -6.60
N LEU A 219 -19.46 15.97 -5.44
CA LEU A 219 -18.28 16.78 -5.20
C LEU A 219 -17.06 15.86 -5.22
N LEU A 220 -16.14 16.06 -6.12
CA LEU A 220 -14.88 15.31 -6.20
C LEU A 220 -13.72 16.19 -5.75
N LEU A 221 -13.02 15.74 -4.73
CA LEU A 221 -11.80 16.35 -4.21
C LEU A 221 -10.60 15.51 -4.62
N ILE A 222 -9.59 16.11 -5.22
CA ILE A 222 -8.33 15.46 -5.59
C ILE A 222 -7.23 15.96 -4.67
N GLY A 223 -6.53 15.02 -4.00
CA GLY A 223 -5.47 15.36 -3.06
C GLY A 223 -4.31 14.39 -3.09
N PRO A 224 -3.20 14.75 -3.77
CA PRO A 224 -1.96 13.99 -3.67
C PRO A 224 -1.46 13.97 -2.23
N GLY A 225 -1.10 12.77 -1.71
CA GLY A 225 -0.58 12.60 -0.36
C GLY A 225 -1.59 12.85 0.77
N ARG A 226 -2.90 12.85 0.49
CA ARG A 226 -3.95 13.11 1.50
C ARG A 226 -4.59 11.87 2.10
N PHE A 227 -4.06 10.70 1.81
CA PHE A 227 -4.64 9.44 2.24
C PHE A 227 -4.89 9.39 3.77
N GLN A 228 -3.88 9.68 4.60
CA GLN A 228 -3.98 9.58 6.06
C GLN A 228 -5.11 10.44 6.65
N GLN A 229 -5.29 11.65 6.13
CA GLN A 229 -6.34 12.55 6.60
C GLN A 229 -7.70 12.13 6.07
N TRP A 230 -7.79 11.80 4.78
CA TRP A 230 -9.07 11.55 4.13
C TRP A 230 -9.65 10.18 4.43
N VAL A 231 -8.81 9.18 4.76
CA VAL A 231 -9.30 7.87 5.22
C VAL A 231 -10.06 7.98 6.54
N ALA A 232 -9.62 8.86 7.44
CA ALA A 232 -10.30 9.11 8.71
C ALA A 232 -11.68 9.79 8.53
N TRP A 233 -11.87 10.55 7.46
CA TRP A 233 -13.14 11.22 7.16
C TRP A 233 -14.14 10.36 6.39
N ALA A 234 -13.66 9.34 5.69
CA ALA A 234 -14.48 8.52 4.81
C ALA A 234 -15.39 7.56 5.59
N GLU A 235 -16.62 7.40 5.13
CA GLU A 235 -17.58 6.42 5.64
C GLU A 235 -17.44 5.07 4.91
N ALA A 236 -16.96 5.13 3.69
CA ALA A 236 -16.71 3.96 2.86
C ALA A 236 -15.56 4.23 1.90
N GLY A 237 -15.01 3.16 1.32
CA GLY A 237 -13.95 3.29 0.33
C GLY A 237 -14.22 2.44 -0.89
N VAL A 238 -13.81 2.95 -2.05
CA VAL A 238 -13.72 2.19 -3.30
C VAL A 238 -12.26 2.20 -3.75
N ALA A 239 -11.70 1.01 -3.90
CA ALA A 239 -10.28 0.88 -4.13
C ALA A 239 -9.97 -0.23 -5.12
N THR A 240 -8.86 -0.10 -5.84
CA THR A 240 -8.20 -1.20 -6.51
C THR A 240 -7.11 -1.78 -5.61
N ALA A 241 -6.58 -2.95 -5.92
CA ALA A 241 -5.53 -3.59 -5.11
C ALA A 241 -4.32 -2.68 -4.91
N GLY A 242 -3.72 -2.72 -3.72
CA GLY A 242 -2.52 -1.96 -3.37
C GLY A 242 -2.40 -1.70 -1.87
N THR A 243 -1.25 -1.19 -1.45
CA THR A 243 -0.91 -0.90 -0.06
C THR A 243 -1.93 0.00 0.64
N ALA A 244 -2.41 1.04 -0.03
CA ALA A 244 -3.40 1.96 0.53
C ALA A 244 -4.77 1.28 0.76
N THR A 245 -5.10 0.24 -0.01
CA THR A 245 -6.32 -0.56 0.22
C THR A 245 -6.22 -1.35 1.52
N GLU A 246 -5.06 -1.92 1.81
CA GLU A 246 -4.81 -2.62 3.08
C GLU A 246 -4.93 -1.67 4.27
N GLN A 247 -4.37 -0.45 4.14
CA GLN A 247 -4.47 0.58 5.18
C GLN A 247 -5.92 1.08 5.42
N MET A 248 -6.75 1.04 4.39
CA MET A 248 -8.16 1.43 4.50
C MET A 248 -9.00 0.41 5.27
N VAL A 249 -8.64 -0.87 5.22
CA VAL A 249 -9.40 -1.98 5.82
C VAL A 249 -8.95 -2.29 7.26
N GLY A 250 -7.71 -1.97 7.62
CA GLY A 250 -7.13 -2.24 8.96
C GLY A 250 -7.43 -1.17 9.96
#